data_a40f0f0dd0ef0570754ae3f4d5c54470
#
_entry.id   a40f0f0dd0ef0570754ae3f4d5c54470
#
_cell.length_a   1.000
_cell.length_b   1.000
_cell.length_c   1.000
_cell.angle_alpha   90.00
_cell.angle_beta   90.00
_cell.angle_gamma   90.00
#
_symmetry.space_group_name_H-M   'P 1'
#
loop_
_entity.id
_entity.type
_entity.pdbx_description
1 polymer ?
#
loop_
_entity_poly.entity_id
_entity_poly.type
_entity_poly.pdbx_seq_one_letter_code
_entity_poly.pdbx_strand_id
1 'polypeptide(L)'
;DEKLNSCDLTDKGAAWLAAQVNDDKLFVLPDITTELSQLEKEKDEKKIDEQAYVDKKDEMMAYYGVQSERVHTLQQLLKAYTMFSKDDEYIIVDGEVKIVDEQTGRVMEGRRWSDGLHQAVEAKEHVKVEAATQTFATITLQNYFRMYHKLSGMTGTAETEAGELWDIYKLDVV
;
A
#
# COMPACT_ATOMS: atom_id res chain seq x y z
N ASP A 1 -11.49 -7.85 12.09
CA ASP A 1 -12.37 -6.87 12.74
C ASP A 1 -12.91 -5.91 11.66
N GLU A 2 -14.19 -6.05 11.31
CA GLU A 2 -14.85 -5.27 10.27
C GLU A 2 -14.88 -3.77 10.59
N LYS A 3 -15.02 -3.39 11.88
CA LYS A 3 -15.05 -1.97 12.28
C LYS A 3 -13.71 -1.27 12.11
N LEU A 4 -12.61 -2.00 12.27
CA LEU A 4 -11.26 -1.48 12.09
C LEU A 4 -10.71 -1.73 10.70
N ASN A 5 -11.49 -2.37 9.83
CA ASN A 5 -11.08 -2.78 8.49
C ASN A 5 -9.70 -3.50 8.52
N SER A 6 -9.51 -4.35 9.53
CA SER A 6 -8.28 -5.09 9.77
C SER A 6 -8.52 -6.59 9.84
N CYS A 7 -7.59 -7.34 9.29
CA CYS A 7 -7.58 -8.79 9.32
C CYS A 7 -6.16 -9.27 9.61
N ASP A 8 -6.02 -9.98 10.74
CA ASP A 8 -4.74 -10.51 11.19
C ASP A 8 -4.85 -12.02 11.42
N LEU A 9 -3.76 -12.73 11.17
CA LEU A 9 -3.67 -14.14 11.50
C LEU A 9 -3.50 -14.33 13.01
N THR A 10 -4.22 -15.29 13.56
CA THR A 10 -3.93 -15.76 14.90
C THR A 10 -2.66 -16.62 14.90
N ASP A 11 -2.02 -16.78 16.06
CA ASP A 11 -0.83 -17.64 16.20
C ASP A 11 -1.07 -19.07 15.67
N LYS A 12 -2.27 -19.61 15.88
CA LYS A 12 -2.67 -20.92 15.34
C LYS A 12 -2.78 -20.92 13.81
N GLY A 13 -3.31 -19.82 13.22
CA GLY A 13 -3.41 -19.66 11.78
C GLY A 13 -2.04 -19.54 11.13
N ALA A 14 -1.14 -18.75 11.73
CA ALA A 14 0.24 -18.61 11.29
C ALA A 14 1.01 -19.93 11.32
N ALA A 15 0.92 -20.67 12.42
CA ALA A 15 1.54 -21.98 12.56
C ALA A 15 0.99 -23.02 11.55
N TRP A 16 -0.32 -23.00 11.31
CA TRP A 16 -0.93 -23.88 10.31
C TRP A 16 -0.46 -23.58 8.90
N LEU A 17 -0.42 -22.29 8.51
CA LEU A 17 0.07 -21.87 7.20
C LEU A 17 1.57 -22.18 7.01
N ALA A 18 2.40 -21.91 8.02
CA ALA A 18 3.82 -22.24 8.01
C ALA A 18 4.04 -23.75 7.76
N ALA A 19 3.24 -24.60 8.42
CA ALA A 19 3.29 -26.05 8.22
C ALA A 19 2.86 -26.46 6.80
N GLN A 20 1.84 -25.80 6.20
CA GLN A 20 1.38 -26.11 4.84
C GLN A 20 2.42 -25.75 3.77
N VAL A 21 3.14 -24.66 3.98
CA VAL A 21 4.19 -24.18 3.06
C VAL A 21 5.54 -24.82 3.37
N ASN A 22 5.65 -25.56 4.48
CA ASN A 22 6.89 -26.15 5.00
C ASN A 22 8.01 -25.12 5.22
N ASP A 23 7.61 -23.93 5.74
CA ASP A 23 8.50 -22.82 6.06
C ASP A 23 8.12 -22.24 7.42
N ASP A 24 8.81 -22.70 8.46
CA ASP A 24 8.56 -22.29 9.84
C ASP A 24 8.88 -20.81 10.10
N LYS A 25 9.63 -20.18 9.19
CA LYS A 25 10.02 -18.77 9.27
C LYS A 25 9.14 -17.84 8.44
N LEU A 26 8.08 -18.34 7.82
CA LEU A 26 7.22 -17.59 6.90
C LEU A 26 6.70 -16.28 7.50
N PHE A 27 6.36 -16.26 8.79
CA PHE A 27 5.82 -15.11 9.51
C PHE A 27 6.80 -14.50 10.51
N VAL A 28 8.03 -14.97 10.53
CA VAL A 28 9.06 -14.46 11.46
C VAL A 28 9.84 -13.36 10.78
N LEU A 29 9.61 -12.13 11.21
CA LEU A 29 10.48 -11.02 10.83
C LEU A 29 11.76 -11.08 11.69
N PRO A 30 12.94 -11.05 11.08
CA PRO A 30 14.20 -10.96 11.83
C PRO A 30 14.23 -9.72 12.70
N ASP A 31 14.75 -9.84 13.92
CA ASP A 31 15.01 -8.67 14.77
C ASP A 31 16.29 -7.95 14.30
N ILE A 32 16.10 -7.18 13.23
CA ILE A 32 17.19 -6.46 12.55
C ILE A 32 17.92 -5.50 13.49
N THR A 33 17.23 -4.96 14.51
CA THR A 33 17.81 -4.01 15.46
C THR A 33 18.84 -4.70 16.35
N THR A 34 18.49 -5.85 16.89
CA THR A 34 19.39 -6.65 17.73
C THR A 34 20.56 -7.19 16.91
N GLU A 35 20.29 -7.71 15.71
CA GLU A 35 21.32 -8.26 14.82
C GLU A 35 22.30 -7.19 14.35
N LEU A 36 21.82 -5.98 13.96
CA LEU A 36 22.67 -4.85 13.60
C LEU A 36 23.54 -4.40 14.78
N SER A 37 22.98 -4.33 15.98
CA SER A 37 23.73 -3.94 17.18
C SER A 37 24.83 -4.95 17.53
N GLN A 38 24.58 -6.23 17.27
CA GLN A 38 25.61 -7.26 17.44
C GLN A 38 26.70 -7.12 16.38
N LEU A 39 26.34 -6.89 15.13
CA LEU A 39 27.29 -6.71 14.05
C LEU A 39 28.17 -5.46 14.25
N GLU A 40 27.61 -4.37 14.76
CA GLU A 40 28.35 -3.15 15.13
C GLU A 40 29.35 -3.44 16.24
N LYS A 41 28.96 -4.19 17.28
CA LYS A 41 29.91 -4.60 18.36
C LYS A 41 31.06 -5.48 17.84
N GLU A 42 30.75 -6.42 16.92
CA GLU A 42 31.80 -7.25 16.31
C GLU A 42 32.80 -6.42 15.51
N LYS A 43 32.34 -5.35 14.83
CA LYS A 43 33.19 -4.40 14.14
C LYS A 43 34.07 -3.60 15.13
N ASP A 44 33.46 -3.04 16.19
CA ASP A 44 34.15 -2.24 17.20
C ASP A 44 35.21 -3.06 17.95
N GLU A 45 34.91 -4.34 18.21
CA GLU A 45 35.86 -5.30 18.81
C GLU A 45 36.93 -5.80 17.81
N LYS A 46 36.94 -5.29 16.56
CA LYS A 46 37.83 -5.69 15.46
C LYS A 46 37.82 -7.20 15.15
N LYS A 47 36.68 -7.85 15.37
CA LYS A 47 36.47 -9.26 15.00
C LYS A 47 36.21 -9.44 13.52
N ILE A 48 35.68 -8.38 12.87
CA ILE A 48 35.39 -8.31 11.44
C ILE A 48 36.02 -7.04 10.85
N ASP A 49 36.43 -7.12 9.60
CA ASP A 49 36.90 -5.95 8.84
C ASP A 49 35.73 -5.12 8.29
N GLU A 50 36.05 -3.94 7.77
CA GLU A 50 35.05 -3.01 7.23
C GLU A 50 34.27 -3.62 6.08
N GLN A 51 34.94 -4.37 5.18
CA GLN A 51 34.29 -4.97 4.03
C GLN A 51 33.33 -6.08 4.46
N ALA A 52 33.73 -6.96 5.36
CA ALA A 52 32.90 -8.02 5.90
C ALA A 52 31.70 -7.48 6.69
N TYR A 53 31.85 -6.32 7.36
CA TYR A 53 30.73 -5.63 8.00
C TYR A 53 29.71 -5.16 6.97
N VAL A 54 30.14 -4.49 5.90
CA VAL A 54 29.25 -4.01 4.84
C VAL A 54 28.53 -5.17 4.16
N ASP A 55 29.26 -6.20 3.77
CA ASP A 55 28.71 -7.37 3.08
C ASP A 55 27.63 -8.09 3.92
N LYS A 56 27.91 -8.32 5.22
CA LYS A 56 26.95 -8.94 6.15
C LYS A 56 25.72 -8.06 6.39
N LYS A 57 25.93 -6.74 6.50
CA LYS A 57 24.84 -5.79 6.66
C LYS A 57 23.92 -5.79 5.44
N ASP A 58 24.48 -5.77 4.23
CA ASP A 58 23.72 -5.77 2.99
C ASP A 58 22.94 -7.09 2.82
N GLU A 59 23.55 -8.24 3.13
CA GLU A 59 22.89 -9.54 3.12
C GLU A 59 21.72 -9.59 4.12
N MET A 60 21.91 -9.07 5.32
CA MET A 60 20.91 -9.02 6.36
C MET A 60 19.72 -8.11 5.98
N MET A 61 20.02 -6.94 5.40
CA MET A 61 19.00 -6.01 4.90
C MET A 61 18.22 -6.59 3.73
N ALA A 62 18.90 -7.27 2.81
CA ALA A 62 18.24 -7.94 1.68
C ALA A 62 17.31 -9.07 2.17
N TYR A 63 17.78 -9.89 3.12
CA TYR A 63 16.96 -10.94 3.72
C TYR A 63 15.72 -10.37 4.44
N TYR A 64 15.90 -9.31 5.25
CA TYR A 64 14.78 -8.62 5.90
C TYR A 64 13.78 -8.06 4.90
N GLY A 65 14.26 -7.44 3.82
CA GLY A 65 13.40 -6.91 2.76
C GLY A 65 12.50 -7.99 2.15
N VAL A 66 13.07 -9.13 1.81
CA VAL A 66 12.33 -10.28 1.26
C VAL A 66 11.31 -10.82 2.25
N GLN A 67 11.66 -10.98 3.52
CA GLN A 67 10.73 -11.48 4.54
C GLN A 67 9.61 -10.48 4.83
N SER A 68 9.93 -9.19 4.91
CA SER A 68 8.93 -8.14 5.10
C SER A 68 7.92 -8.10 3.95
N GLU A 69 8.39 -8.21 2.71
CA GLU A 69 7.52 -8.26 1.53
C GLU A 69 6.62 -9.50 1.53
N ARG A 70 7.14 -10.66 1.93
CA ARG A 70 6.34 -11.89 2.06
C ARG A 70 5.23 -11.76 3.10
N VAL A 71 5.55 -11.25 4.29
CA VAL A 71 4.57 -11.02 5.35
C VAL A 71 3.50 -10.05 4.88
N HIS A 72 3.91 -8.95 4.26
CA HIS A 72 2.99 -7.97 3.70
C HIS A 72 2.06 -8.58 2.63
N THR A 73 2.61 -9.35 1.69
CA THR A 73 1.82 -10.04 0.65
C THR A 73 0.78 -10.98 1.26
N LEU A 74 1.17 -11.74 2.28
CA LEU A 74 0.25 -12.63 2.99
C LEU A 74 -0.88 -11.87 3.69
N GLN A 75 -0.58 -10.73 4.30
CA GLN A 75 -1.60 -9.86 4.91
C GLN A 75 -2.58 -9.33 3.85
N GLN A 76 -2.11 -8.90 2.69
CA GLN A 76 -2.98 -8.45 1.60
C GLN A 76 -3.85 -9.59 1.05
N LEU A 77 -3.29 -10.79 0.88
CA LEU A 77 -4.06 -11.96 0.48
C LEU A 77 -5.13 -12.29 1.52
N LEU A 78 -4.77 -12.32 2.80
CA LEU A 78 -5.73 -12.57 3.88
C LEU A 78 -6.88 -11.56 3.85
N LYS A 79 -6.56 -10.29 3.68
CA LYS A 79 -7.53 -9.20 3.54
C LYS A 79 -8.44 -9.40 2.32
N ALA A 80 -7.87 -9.74 1.17
CA ALA A 80 -8.62 -9.98 -0.07
C ALA A 80 -9.61 -11.14 0.08
N TYR A 81 -9.21 -12.23 0.77
CA TYR A 81 -10.07 -13.40 0.97
C TYR A 81 -11.15 -13.23 2.04
N THR A 82 -10.94 -12.37 3.02
CA THR A 82 -11.84 -12.25 4.18
C THR A 82 -12.74 -11.03 4.14
N MET A 83 -12.36 -9.98 3.43
CA MET A 83 -13.02 -8.67 3.50
C MET A 83 -13.48 -8.13 2.15
N PHE A 84 -13.11 -8.77 1.05
CA PHE A 84 -13.48 -8.32 -0.29
C PHE A 84 -14.25 -9.44 -0.99
N SER A 85 -15.52 -9.17 -1.32
CA SER A 85 -16.42 -10.10 -1.97
C SER A 85 -16.71 -9.66 -3.40
N LYS A 86 -16.76 -10.64 -4.29
CA LYS A 86 -17.17 -10.38 -5.68
C LYS A 86 -18.64 -9.98 -5.72
N ASP A 87 -18.97 -9.08 -6.60
CA ASP A 87 -20.30 -8.51 -6.82
C ASP A 87 -20.77 -7.57 -5.68
N ASP A 88 -19.87 -7.22 -4.76
CA ASP A 88 -20.06 -6.24 -3.69
C ASP A 88 -18.99 -5.14 -3.81
N GLU A 89 -17.74 -5.41 -3.41
CA GLU A 89 -16.65 -4.44 -3.51
C GLU A 89 -16.01 -4.39 -4.89
N TYR A 90 -16.18 -5.42 -5.71
CA TYR A 90 -15.62 -5.47 -7.07
C TYR A 90 -16.39 -6.41 -7.99
N ILE A 91 -16.23 -6.20 -9.29
CA ILE A 91 -16.70 -7.09 -10.36
C ILE A 91 -15.52 -7.49 -11.28
N ILE A 92 -15.74 -8.53 -12.07
CA ILE A 92 -14.78 -8.93 -13.11
C ILE A 92 -15.40 -8.62 -14.48
N VAL A 93 -14.73 -7.76 -15.23
CA VAL A 93 -15.11 -7.37 -16.58
C VAL A 93 -13.90 -7.55 -17.51
N ASP A 94 -14.08 -8.27 -18.60
CA ASP A 94 -13.04 -8.54 -19.59
C ASP A 94 -11.75 -9.17 -19.02
N GLY A 95 -11.88 -9.92 -17.91
CA GLY A 95 -10.75 -10.55 -17.24
C GLY A 95 -9.96 -9.62 -16.32
N GLU A 96 -10.49 -8.44 -16.01
CA GLU A 96 -9.92 -7.47 -15.09
C GLU A 96 -10.83 -7.25 -13.88
N VAL A 97 -10.22 -7.02 -12.72
CA VAL A 97 -10.93 -6.61 -11.50
C VAL A 97 -11.25 -5.12 -11.58
N LYS A 98 -12.52 -4.78 -11.44
CA LYS A 98 -13.00 -3.38 -11.39
C LYS A 98 -13.65 -3.11 -10.04
N ILE A 99 -13.22 -2.04 -9.38
CA ILE A 99 -13.76 -1.63 -8.09
C ILE A 99 -15.19 -1.11 -8.26
N VAL A 100 -16.07 -1.48 -7.35
CA VAL A 100 -17.44 -0.94 -7.24
C VAL A 100 -17.50 0.01 -6.05
N ASP A 101 -18.10 1.16 -6.24
CA ASP A 101 -18.36 2.11 -5.16
C ASP A 101 -19.54 1.60 -4.31
N GLU A 102 -19.30 1.31 -3.04
CA GLU A 102 -20.30 0.75 -2.12
C GLU A 102 -21.53 1.64 -1.95
N GLN A 103 -21.40 2.96 -2.08
CA GLN A 103 -22.49 3.90 -1.87
C GLN A 103 -23.34 4.08 -3.12
N THR A 104 -22.73 4.08 -4.30
CA THR A 104 -23.40 4.37 -5.57
C THR A 104 -23.61 3.16 -6.45
N GLY A 105 -22.94 2.05 -6.17
CA GLY A 105 -22.92 0.84 -7.02
C GLY A 105 -22.25 1.05 -8.38
N ARG A 106 -21.52 2.15 -8.56
CA ARG A 106 -20.88 2.47 -9.83
C ARG A 106 -19.49 1.83 -9.93
N VAL A 107 -19.17 1.33 -11.10
CA VAL A 107 -17.84 0.85 -11.44
C VAL A 107 -16.87 2.02 -11.51
N MET A 108 -15.79 1.95 -10.77
CA MET A 108 -14.73 2.96 -10.75
C MET A 108 -13.66 2.61 -11.77
N GLU A 109 -13.82 3.09 -13.00
CA GLU A 109 -12.86 2.84 -14.08
C GLU A 109 -11.46 3.39 -13.75
N GLY A 110 -10.43 2.58 -14.00
CA GLY A 110 -9.03 2.97 -13.82
C GLY A 110 -8.58 3.08 -12.35
N ARG A 111 -9.45 2.87 -11.37
CA ARG A 111 -9.07 2.82 -9.96
C ARG A 111 -8.57 1.45 -9.56
N ARG A 112 -7.54 1.43 -8.72
CA ARG A 112 -6.95 0.21 -8.14
C ARG A 112 -6.72 0.44 -6.66
N TRP A 113 -6.89 -0.60 -5.84
CA TRP A 113 -6.46 -0.55 -4.45
C TRP A 113 -4.93 -0.47 -4.38
N SER A 114 -4.44 0.25 -3.38
CA SER A 114 -3.01 0.41 -3.11
C SER A 114 -2.41 -0.82 -2.39
N ASP A 115 -1.11 -0.76 -2.15
CA ASP A 115 -0.36 -1.63 -1.26
C ASP A 115 -0.42 -3.13 -1.60
N GLY A 116 -0.64 -3.48 -2.87
CA GLY A 116 -0.72 -4.87 -3.30
C GLY A 116 -2.08 -5.55 -3.11
N LEU A 117 -3.07 -4.85 -2.53
CA LEU A 117 -4.40 -5.42 -2.32
C LEU A 117 -5.10 -5.75 -3.65
N HIS A 118 -4.97 -4.87 -4.66
CA HIS A 118 -5.58 -5.12 -5.96
C HIS A 118 -5.00 -6.40 -6.60
N GLN A 119 -3.69 -6.57 -6.56
CA GLN A 119 -3.01 -7.77 -7.01
C GLN A 119 -3.43 -9.03 -6.23
N ALA A 120 -3.66 -8.87 -4.92
CA ALA A 120 -4.16 -9.97 -4.09
C ALA A 120 -5.59 -10.39 -4.50
N VAL A 121 -6.46 -9.45 -4.85
CA VAL A 121 -7.81 -9.74 -5.36
C VAL A 121 -7.73 -10.37 -6.76
N GLU A 122 -6.87 -9.84 -7.65
CA GLU A 122 -6.61 -10.43 -8.96
C GLU A 122 -6.16 -11.90 -8.84
N ALA A 123 -5.23 -12.19 -7.91
CA ALA A 123 -4.76 -13.55 -7.64
C ALA A 123 -5.88 -14.45 -7.08
N LYS A 124 -6.69 -13.93 -6.15
CA LYS A 124 -7.85 -14.62 -5.60
C LYS A 124 -8.83 -15.07 -6.69
N GLU A 125 -9.09 -14.20 -7.66
CA GLU A 125 -10.03 -14.45 -8.76
C GLU A 125 -9.41 -15.17 -9.96
N HIS A 126 -8.14 -15.55 -9.85
CA HIS A 126 -7.41 -16.23 -10.92
C HIS A 126 -7.39 -15.47 -12.26
N VAL A 127 -7.47 -14.15 -12.22
CA VAL A 127 -7.27 -13.28 -13.37
C VAL A 127 -5.79 -12.88 -13.48
N LYS A 128 -5.43 -12.24 -14.57
CA LYS A 128 -4.05 -11.79 -14.78
C LYS A 128 -3.69 -10.76 -13.70
N VAL A 129 -2.64 -11.04 -12.92
CA VAL A 129 -2.09 -10.07 -11.97
C VAL A 129 -1.28 -9.04 -12.73
N GLU A 130 -1.69 -7.78 -12.60
CA GLU A 130 -1.00 -6.66 -13.25
C GLU A 130 0.03 -6.02 -12.33
N ALA A 131 1.04 -5.39 -12.92
CA ALA A 131 2.05 -4.66 -12.18
C ALA A 131 1.43 -3.51 -11.36
N ALA A 132 2.02 -3.21 -10.22
CA ALA A 132 1.62 -2.07 -9.42
C ALA A 132 1.81 -0.77 -10.20
N THR A 133 0.83 0.13 -10.10
CA THR A 133 0.95 1.47 -10.67
C THR A 133 1.92 2.29 -9.83
N GLN A 134 2.89 2.92 -10.48
CA GLN A 134 3.79 3.83 -9.80
C GLN A 134 3.32 5.28 -9.99
N THR A 135 3.17 6.00 -8.88
CA THR A 135 2.89 7.43 -8.93
C THR A 135 4.17 8.18 -9.30
N PHE A 136 4.21 8.79 -10.48
CA PHE A 136 5.37 9.57 -10.93
C PHE A 136 5.45 10.95 -10.28
N ALA A 137 4.29 11.58 -10.03
CA ALA A 137 4.20 12.89 -9.41
C ALA A 137 2.83 13.11 -8.79
N THR A 138 2.80 13.95 -7.76
CA THR A 138 1.57 14.43 -7.13
C THR A 138 1.51 15.95 -7.20
N ILE A 139 0.31 16.49 -7.29
CA ILE A 139 0.06 17.93 -7.26
C ILE A 139 -1.14 18.19 -6.35
N THR A 140 -1.11 19.27 -5.57
CA THR A 140 -2.28 19.71 -4.81
C THR A 140 -3.33 20.27 -5.74
N LEU A 141 -4.62 20.19 -5.37
CA LEU A 141 -5.72 20.77 -6.15
C LEU A 141 -5.52 22.26 -6.41
N GLN A 142 -5.05 22.99 -5.41
CA GLN A 142 -4.75 24.42 -5.52
C GLN A 142 -3.72 24.70 -6.60
N ASN A 143 -2.60 23.98 -6.60
CA ASN A 143 -1.57 24.14 -7.62
C ASN A 143 -2.04 23.69 -9.00
N TYR A 144 -2.83 22.63 -9.07
CA TYR A 144 -3.41 22.15 -10.32
C TYR A 144 -4.29 23.23 -10.99
N PHE A 145 -5.24 23.79 -10.23
CA PHE A 145 -6.11 24.84 -10.78
C PHE A 145 -5.37 26.14 -11.10
N ARG A 146 -4.31 26.47 -10.38
CA ARG A 146 -3.45 27.64 -10.68
C ARG A 146 -2.70 27.53 -12.00
N MET A 147 -2.63 26.35 -12.61
CA MET A 147 -2.01 26.17 -13.94
C MET A 147 -2.88 26.70 -15.09
N TYR A 148 -4.16 26.94 -14.85
CA TYR A 148 -5.06 27.41 -15.88
C TYR A 148 -5.02 28.93 -16.01
N HIS A 149 -4.90 29.44 -17.25
CA HIS A 149 -4.93 30.87 -17.55
C HIS A 149 -6.32 31.49 -17.37
N LYS A 150 -7.36 30.69 -17.55
CA LYS A 150 -8.75 31.08 -17.31
C LYS A 150 -9.36 30.08 -16.34
N LEU A 151 -9.78 30.56 -15.21
CA LEU A 151 -10.43 29.79 -14.17
C LEU A 151 -11.70 30.51 -13.75
N SER A 152 -12.81 29.78 -13.66
CA SER A 152 -14.08 30.28 -13.14
C SER A 152 -14.87 29.14 -12.52
N GLY A 153 -15.78 29.47 -11.64
CA GLY A 153 -16.65 28.49 -10.99
C GLY A 153 -17.99 29.11 -10.62
N MET A 154 -18.92 28.26 -10.21
CA MET A 154 -20.22 28.68 -9.69
C MET A 154 -20.51 27.94 -8.40
N THR A 155 -20.92 28.69 -7.38
CA THR A 155 -21.38 28.13 -6.11
C THR A 155 -22.36 29.10 -5.45
N GLY A 156 -23.32 28.58 -4.74
CA GLY A 156 -24.28 29.42 -3.98
C GLY A 156 -23.72 30.09 -2.73
N THR A 157 -22.51 29.76 -2.31
CA THR A 157 -21.86 30.21 -1.09
C THR A 157 -20.51 30.91 -1.33
N ALA A 158 -20.23 31.36 -2.54
CA ALA A 158 -18.97 31.95 -2.92
C ALA A 158 -18.62 33.22 -2.12
N GLU A 159 -19.62 34.01 -1.75
CA GLU A 159 -19.42 35.30 -1.09
C GLU A 159 -18.74 35.14 0.30
N THR A 160 -19.07 34.07 1.04
CA THR A 160 -18.45 33.79 2.35
C THR A 160 -16.97 33.44 2.25
N GLU A 161 -16.54 32.90 1.11
CA GLU A 161 -15.17 32.44 0.87
C GLU A 161 -14.41 33.33 -0.14
N ALA A 162 -14.94 34.52 -0.43
CA ALA A 162 -14.36 35.45 -1.42
C ALA A 162 -12.89 35.78 -1.14
N GLY A 163 -12.54 35.97 0.15
CA GLY A 163 -11.14 36.24 0.55
C GLY A 163 -10.20 35.07 0.19
N GLU A 164 -10.61 33.84 0.47
CA GLU A 164 -9.81 32.65 0.15
C GLU A 164 -9.67 32.43 -1.36
N LEU A 165 -10.77 32.62 -2.11
CA LEU A 165 -10.76 32.52 -3.58
C LEU A 165 -9.81 33.55 -4.20
N TRP A 166 -9.79 34.77 -3.66
CA TRP A 166 -8.85 35.80 -4.10
C TRP A 166 -7.41 35.46 -3.72
N ASP A 167 -7.16 35.04 -2.48
CA ASP A 167 -5.80 34.77 -2.01
C ASP A 167 -5.14 33.61 -2.77
N ILE A 168 -5.89 32.55 -3.02
CA ILE A 168 -5.37 31.34 -3.66
C ILE A 168 -5.33 31.45 -5.20
N TYR A 169 -6.45 31.90 -5.80
CA TYR A 169 -6.66 31.81 -7.24
C TYR A 169 -6.73 33.17 -7.96
N LYS A 170 -6.78 34.28 -7.21
CA LYS A 170 -7.02 35.62 -7.73
C LYS A 170 -8.35 35.76 -8.48
N LEU A 171 -9.37 35.07 -7.97
CA LEU A 171 -10.73 35.12 -8.49
C LEU A 171 -11.58 36.09 -7.68
N ASP A 172 -12.26 37.00 -8.38
CA ASP A 172 -13.30 37.84 -7.79
C ASP A 172 -14.65 37.10 -7.76
N VAL A 173 -15.42 37.37 -6.71
CA VAL A 173 -16.80 36.88 -6.59
C VAL A 173 -17.74 37.98 -7.06
N VAL A 174 -18.62 37.65 -8.00
CA VAL A 174 -19.60 38.56 -8.61
C VAL A 174 -21.01 38.05 -8.41
#